data_7bc6e8a530a3383ef0325f1c2098a9a1
#
_entry.id   7bc6e8a530a3383ef0325f1c2098a9a1
#
_cell.length_a   1.000
_cell.length_b   1.000
_cell.length_c   1.000
_cell.angle_alpha   90.00
_cell.angle_beta   90.00
_cell.angle_gamma   90.00
#
_symmetry.space_group_name_H-M   'P 1'
#
loop_
_entity.id
_entity.type
_entity.pdbx_description
1 polymer ?
#
loop_
_entity_poly.entity_id
_entity_poly.type
_entity_poly.pdbx_seq_one_letter_code
_entity_poly.pdbx_strand_id
1 'polypeptide(L)'
;MEQQVTQNKSKEKEEVSPNLVMSPGKMRVIKRNGKVVSFEDEKIKVAIMKAFLAVEGGSAAGSSRIHEEVDQMAQDIIRVFERRMPSGGTVHIEEIQDQVELQLMRIEHHKVARTYVLYREARKNERVEEKEEQGVEKNVQEVIESAVTKACLGLDNVDEKLLAAEIKSATYEGISEKDLAESMLMTARTMVEKEPNYSFVTARLLLNNLEKEVCTFLGVGEKKDRNKMYKEALTKTIEKGIELDFLNEDLKSFDLDKLGQAILEERDFQFTYLGLQTLYDRYFITSDETRYELPQVFFMRVAMGLALNEENKDERALEFYKLLSSFDYMSSTPTLFNSGTKRPQLSSCYLTTVPDDLSGIYGAIRDNALLSKWAGGLG
;
A
#
# COMPACT_ATOMS: atom_id res chain seq x y z
N MET A 1 21.32 59.59 -23.42
CA MET A 1 19.92 59.10 -23.40
C MET A 1 19.95 57.63 -23.64
N GLU A 2 20.12 56.88 -22.55
CA GLU A 2 20.20 55.42 -22.54
C GLU A 2 18.83 54.88 -22.15
N GLN A 3 18.28 54.02 -22.99
CA GLN A 3 17.08 53.27 -22.69
C GLN A 3 17.45 51.93 -22.07
N GLN A 4 17.11 51.76 -20.83
CA GLN A 4 17.19 50.49 -20.11
C GLN A 4 16.07 49.54 -20.62
N VAL A 5 16.51 48.37 -21.14
CA VAL A 5 15.62 47.26 -21.48
C VAL A 5 15.54 46.35 -20.25
N THR A 6 14.40 46.35 -19.58
CA THR A 6 14.08 45.43 -18.47
C THR A 6 13.62 44.10 -19.07
N GLN A 7 14.40 43.05 -18.85
CA GLN A 7 14.00 41.68 -19.16
C GLN A 7 13.05 41.13 -18.07
N ASN A 8 11.83 40.94 -18.46
CA ASN A 8 10.80 40.26 -17.65
C ASN A 8 10.91 38.76 -17.91
N LYS A 9 11.43 38.00 -16.97
CA LYS A 9 11.37 36.53 -16.98
C LYS A 9 10.00 36.10 -16.43
N SER A 10 9.07 35.82 -17.31
CA SER A 10 7.83 35.13 -17.03
C SER A 10 8.16 33.67 -16.68
N LYS A 11 7.88 33.26 -15.43
CA LYS A 11 7.82 31.86 -15.02
C LYS A 11 6.54 31.27 -15.60
N GLU A 12 6.66 30.49 -16.63
CA GLU A 12 5.58 29.60 -17.09
C GLU A 12 5.31 28.55 -15.99
N LYS A 13 4.11 28.61 -15.45
CA LYS A 13 3.54 27.52 -14.67
C LYS A 13 3.10 26.46 -15.66
N GLU A 14 3.79 25.33 -15.73
CA GLU A 14 3.28 24.15 -16.43
C GLU A 14 2.04 23.64 -15.67
N GLU A 15 0.88 23.83 -16.29
CA GLU A 15 -0.37 23.21 -15.88
C GLU A 15 -0.29 21.70 -16.12
N VAL A 16 -0.58 20.94 -15.06
CA VAL A 16 -0.70 19.49 -15.09
C VAL A 16 -2.00 19.13 -15.79
N SER A 17 -1.93 18.70 -17.03
CA SER A 17 -3.09 18.19 -17.77
C SER A 17 -3.43 16.77 -17.34
N PRO A 18 -4.66 16.50 -16.88
CA PRO A 18 -5.12 15.16 -16.56
C PRO A 18 -5.74 14.52 -17.81
N ASN A 19 -4.96 13.97 -18.70
CA ASN A 19 -5.38 12.99 -19.71
C ASN A 19 -4.22 12.71 -20.68
N LEU A 20 -3.29 11.84 -20.26
CA LEU A 20 -2.31 11.29 -21.17
C LEU A 20 -2.84 9.95 -21.68
N VAL A 21 -3.56 10.01 -22.80
CA VAL A 21 -3.90 8.85 -23.63
C VAL A 21 -2.63 8.02 -23.86
N MET A 22 -2.67 6.75 -23.47
CA MET A 22 -1.56 5.81 -23.66
C MET A 22 -1.21 5.70 -25.13
N SER A 23 -0.06 6.21 -25.53
CA SER A 23 0.49 5.94 -26.86
C SER A 23 1.16 4.55 -26.79
N PRO A 24 0.71 3.53 -27.55
CA PRO A 24 1.33 2.23 -27.57
C PRO A 24 2.81 2.31 -27.95
N GLY A 25 3.68 1.61 -27.21
CA GLY A 25 5.09 1.48 -27.54
C GLY A 25 6.07 2.47 -26.88
N LYS A 26 5.64 3.38 -26.01
CA LYS A 26 6.54 4.29 -25.28
C LYS A 26 6.73 3.86 -23.82
N MET A 27 8.00 3.74 -23.41
CA MET A 27 8.38 3.56 -22.01
C MET A 27 8.32 4.87 -21.24
N ARG A 28 8.01 4.80 -19.94
CA ARG A 28 7.98 5.91 -18.99
C ARG A 28 8.70 5.55 -17.71
N VAL A 29 9.10 6.54 -16.95
CA VAL A 29 9.80 6.38 -15.68
C VAL A 29 8.98 6.99 -14.55
N ILE A 30 8.71 6.22 -13.52
CA ILE A 30 8.23 6.72 -12.24
C ILE A 30 9.43 7.22 -11.44
N LYS A 31 9.49 8.50 -11.16
CA LYS A 31 10.47 9.07 -10.25
C LYS A 31 10.12 8.73 -8.81
N ARG A 32 11.09 8.81 -7.88
CA ARG A 32 10.91 8.59 -6.43
C ARG A 32 9.80 9.42 -5.77
N ASN A 33 9.42 10.56 -6.37
CA ASN A 33 8.32 11.41 -5.92
C ASN A 33 6.97 11.07 -6.58
N GLY A 34 6.84 9.90 -7.20
CA GLY A 34 5.63 9.44 -7.88
C GLY A 34 5.35 10.09 -9.24
N LYS A 35 6.12 11.11 -9.66
CA LYS A 35 5.91 11.79 -10.95
C LYS A 35 6.35 10.89 -12.10
N VAL A 36 5.44 10.65 -13.05
CA VAL A 36 5.72 9.90 -14.28
C VAL A 36 6.29 10.85 -15.35
N VAL A 37 7.44 10.47 -15.93
CA VAL A 37 8.13 11.21 -16.98
C VAL A 37 8.46 10.29 -18.14
N SER A 38 8.78 10.84 -19.31
CA SER A 38 9.26 10.07 -20.45
C SER A 38 10.58 9.36 -20.12
N PHE A 39 10.76 8.15 -20.64
CA PHE A 39 12.04 7.44 -20.56
C PHE A 39 13.05 8.15 -21.49
N GLU A 40 14.22 8.49 -20.94
CA GLU A 40 15.29 9.18 -21.66
C GLU A 40 16.60 8.39 -21.47
N ASP A 41 17.05 7.74 -22.52
CA ASP A 41 18.29 6.95 -22.58
C ASP A 41 19.56 7.77 -22.24
N GLU A 42 19.58 9.02 -22.63
CA GLU A 42 20.70 9.93 -22.37
C GLU A 42 20.98 10.10 -20.87
N LYS A 43 19.96 10.03 -20.03
CA LYS A 43 20.12 10.09 -18.57
C LYS A 43 20.84 8.88 -18.00
N ILE A 44 20.67 7.71 -18.62
CA ILE A 44 21.39 6.49 -18.23
C ILE A 44 22.86 6.63 -18.61
N LYS A 45 23.17 7.09 -19.84
CA LYS A 45 24.54 7.32 -20.29
C LYS A 45 25.28 8.32 -19.40
N VAL A 46 24.64 9.45 -19.07
CA VAL A 46 25.21 10.45 -18.18
C VAL A 46 25.49 9.89 -16.79
N ALA A 47 24.63 9.04 -16.25
CA ALA A 47 24.84 8.42 -14.94
C ALA A 47 26.02 7.45 -14.94
N ILE A 48 26.14 6.62 -15.98
CA ILE A 48 27.28 5.69 -16.16
C ILE A 48 28.57 6.46 -16.38
N MET A 49 28.58 7.48 -17.25
CA MET A 49 29.75 8.32 -17.53
C MET A 49 30.28 9.01 -16.27
N LYS A 50 29.41 9.52 -15.40
CA LYS A 50 29.80 10.11 -14.12
C LYS A 50 30.52 9.12 -13.21
N ALA A 51 30.12 7.85 -13.22
CA ALA A 51 30.79 6.82 -12.44
C ALA A 51 32.19 6.52 -12.99
N PHE A 52 32.37 6.49 -14.31
CA PHE A 52 33.70 6.37 -14.93
C PHE A 52 34.60 7.57 -14.64
N LEU A 53 34.06 8.78 -14.76
CA LEU A 53 34.80 10.01 -14.43
C LEU A 53 35.28 10.04 -12.97
N ALA A 54 34.49 9.52 -12.06
CA ALA A 54 34.86 9.46 -10.64
C ALA A 54 36.01 8.47 -10.35
N VAL A 55 36.20 7.44 -11.20
CA VAL A 55 37.28 6.44 -11.05
C VAL A 55 38.53 6.75 -11.87
N GLU A 56 38.32 7.12 -13.13
CA GLU A 56 39.41 7.32 -14.11
C GLU A 56 39.79 8.80 -14.29
N GLY A 57 39.10 9.72 -13.63
CA GLY A 57 39.38 11.15 -13.68
C GLY A 57 39.01 11.78 -15.03
N GLY A 58 39.54 12.98 -15.29
CA GLY A 58 39.23 13.75 -16.50
C GLY A 58 39.63 13.06 -17.83
N SER A 59 40.50 12.06 -17.79
CA SER A 59 40.90 11.26 -18.97
C SER A 59 39.74 10.44 -19.55
N ALA A 60 38.78 10.05 -18.72
CA ALA A 60 37.59 9.34 -19.17
C ALA A 60 36.73 10.17 -20.12
N ALA A 61 36.65 11.49 -19.91
CA ALA A 61 35.85 12.38 -20.74
C ALA A 61 36.31 12.47 -22.20
N GLY A 62 37.62 12.27 -22.46
CA GLY A 62 38.23 12.30 -23.80
C GLY A 62 38.43 10.92 -24.42
N SER A 63 38.06 9.84 -23.74
CA SER A 63 38.33 8.47 -24.20
C SER A 63 37.18 7.94 -25.07
N SER A 64 37.46 7.78 -26.38
CA SER A 64 36.48 7.19 -27.31
C SER A 64 36.07 5.79 -26.87
N ARG A 65 36.98 4.99 -26.30
CA ARG A 65 36.69 3.65 -25.76
C ARG A 65 35.62 3.69 -24.66
N ILE A 66 35.75 4.61 -23.71
CA ILE A 66 34.79 4.73 -22.61
C ILE A 66 33.42 5.19 -23.12
N HIS A 67 33.39 6.11 -24.07
CA HIS A 67 32.13 6.54 -24.70
C HIS A 67 31.43 5.39 -25.40
N GLU A 68 32.13 4.56 -26.17
CA GLU A 68 31.57 3.36 -26.82
C GLU A 68 31.07 2.35 -25.79
N GLU A 69 31.80 2.08 -24.73
CA GLU A 69 31.39 1.19 -23.63
C GLU A 69 30.13 1.70 -22.92
N VAL A 70 30.06 3.00 -22.62
CA VAL A 70 28.88 3.63 -22.00
C VAL A 70 27.64 3.53 -22.90
N ASP A 71 27.82 3.80 -24.21
CA ASP A 71 26.73 3.67 -25.18
C ASP A 71 26.22 2.23 -25.30
N GLN A 72 27.15 1.26 -25.35
CA GLN A 72 26.78 -0.16 -25.40
C GLN A 72 26.03 -0.61 -24.15
N MET A 73 26.52 -0.21 -22.94
CA MET A 73 25.85 -0.52 -21.67
C MET A 73 24.44 0.09 -21.60
N ALA A 74 24.30 1.33 -22.03
CA ALA A 74 22.99 1.99 -22.03
C ALA A 74 22.01 1.27 -22.96
N GLN A 75 22.46 0.87 -24.18
CA GLN A 75 21.64 0.11 -25.11
C GLN A 75 21.25 -1.27 -24.56
N ASP A 76 22.16 -1.95 -23.87
CA ASP A 76 21.88 -3.27 -23.29
C ASP A 76 20.82 -3.17 -22.18
N ILE A 77 20.89 -2.12 -21.35
CA ILE A 77 19.88 -1.83 -20.31
C ILE A 77 18.53 -1.56 -20.96
N ILE A 78 18.48 -0.73 -21.99
CA ILE A 78 17.25 -0.41 -22.73
C ILE A 78 16.63 -1.69 -23.29
N ARG A 79 17.42 -2.54 -23.93
CA ARG A 79 16.94 -3.84 -24.48
C ARG A 79 16.35 -4.76 -23.40
N VAL A 80 16.85 -4.72 -22.16
CA VAL A 80 16.25 -5.47 -21.05
C VAL A 80 14.82 -5.01 -20.79
N PHE A 81 14.58 -3.71 -20.74
CA PHE A 81 13.25 -3.16 -20.51
C PHE A 81 12.31 -3.34 -21.73
N GLU A 82 12.80 -3.15 -22.93
CA GLU A 82 12.04 -3.41 -24.17
C GLU A 82 11.57 -4.86 -24.28
N ARG A 83 12.41 -5.83 -23.90
CA ARG A 83 12.02 -7.26 -23.87
C ARG A 83 10.97 -7.56 -22.81
N ARG A 84 11.02 -6.88 -21.66
CA ARG A 84 10.02 -7.04 -20.58
C ARG A 84 8.70 -6.37 -20.92
N MET A 85 8.72 -5.29 -21.68
CA MET A 85 7.56 -4.46 -22.00
C MET A 85 7.49 -4.12 -23.50
N PRO A 86 7.24 -5.11 -24.37
CA PRO A 86 7.26 -4.91 -25.83
C PRO A 86 6.15 -3.95 -26.32
N SER A 87 5.10 -3.78 -25.54
CA SER A 87 3.98 -2.84 -25.83
C SER A 87 4.13 -1.47 -25.18
N GLY A 88 5.30 -1.18 -24.58
CA GLY A 88 5.49 -0.01 -23.72
C GLY A 88 5.03 -0.28 -22.30
N GLY A 89 5.40 0.60 -21.36
CA GLY A 89 5.07 0.44 -19.95
C GLY A 89 5.76 1.48 -19.09
N THR A 90 5.64 1.30 -17.77
CA THR A 90 6.22 2.22 -16.80
C THR A 90 7.23 1.46 -15.93
N VAL A 91 8.44 2.01 -15.78
CA VAL A 91 9.56 1.45 -14.99
C VAL A 91 9.84 2.38 -13.83
N HIS A 92 10.10 1.83 -12.66
CA HIS A 92 10.54 2.64 -11.54
C HIS A 92 12.03 3.03 -11.69
N ILE A 93 12.38 4.26 -11.28
CA ILE A 93 13.77 4.77 -11.39
C ILE A 93 14.79 3.86 -10.68
N GLU A 94 14.39 3.22 -9.59
CA GLU A 94 15.26 2.29 -8.85
C GLU A 94 15.61 1.04 -9.69
N GLU A 95 14.65 0.50 -10.45
CA GLU A 95 14.91 -0.64 -11.33
C GLU A 95 15.93 -0.30 -12.43
N ILE A 96 15.89 0.94 -12.95
CA ILE A 96 16.87 1.42 -13.91
C ILE A 96 18.25 1.48 -13.27
N GLN A 97 18.35 1.98 -12.04
CA GLN A 97 19.60 2.08 -11.29
C GLN A 97 20.20 0.70 -10.97
N ASP A 98 19.34 -0.25 -10.59
CA ASP A 98 19.74 -1.63 -10.34
C ASP A 98 20.26 -2.31 -11.62
N GLN A 99 19.67 -2.05 -12.78
CA GLN A 99 20.16 -2.56 -14.05
C GLN A 99 21.50 -1.93 -14.46
N VAL A 100 21.73 -0.63 -14.16
CA VAL A 100 23.04 0.02 -14.36
C VAL A 100 24.12 -0.66 -13.52
N GLU A 101 23.85 -0.90 -12.24
CA GLU A 101 24.76 -1.60 -11.33
C GLU A 101 25.09 -3.01 -11.82
N LEU A 102 24.08 -3.79 -12.17
CA LEU A 102 24.24 -5.13 -12.71
C LEU A 102 25.07 -5.16 -14.00
N GLN A 103 24.89 -4.19 -14.87
CA GLN A 103 25.62 -4.12 -16.14
C GLN A 103 27.10 -3.75 -15.91
N LEU A 104 27.38 -2.80 -15.02
CA LEU A 104 28.75 -2.45 -14.62
C LEU A 104 29.48 -3.65 -13.98
N MET A 105 28.79 -4.46 -13.19
CA MET A 105 29.34 -5.70 -12.60
C MET A 105 29.63 -6.76 -13.66
N ARG A 106 28.76 -6.92 -14.67
CA ARG A 106 28.90 -7.91 -15.74
C ARG A 106 30.08 -7.66 -16.66
N ILE A 107 30.45 -6.40 -16.87
CA ILE A 107 31.57 -6.02 -17.75
C ILE A 107 32.88 -5.91 -16.94
N GLU A 108 32.91 -6.47 -15.73
CA GLU A 108 34.07 -6.51 -14.84
C GLU A 108 34.62 -5.13 -14.39
N HIS A 109 33.84 -4.04 -14.59
CA HIS A 109 34.15 -2.72 -14.08
C HIS A 109 33.84 -2.56 -12.60
N HIS A 110 34.32 -3.49 -11.75
CA HIS A 110 34.00 -3.56 -10.33
C HIS A 110 34.30 -2.28 -9.54
N LYS A 111 35.35 -1.55 -9.91
CA LYS A 111 35.67 -0.25 -9.26
C LYS A 111 34.62 0.80 -9.62
N VAL A 112 34.20 0.85 -10.88
CA VAL A 112 33.20 1.80 -11.36
C VAL A 112 31.83 1.45 -10.76
N ALA A 113 31.47 0.16 -10.73
CA ALA A 113 30.25 -0.32 -10.08
C ALA A 113 30.19 0.09 -8.61
N ARG A 114 31.26 -0.15 -7.85
CA ARG A 114 31.35 0.25 -6.44
C ARG A 114 31.20 1.77 -6.26
N THR A 115 31.87 2.55 -7.10
CA THR A 115 31.76 4.02 -7.06
C THR A 115 30.36 4.49 -7.41
N TYR A 116 29.70 3.82 -8.36
CA TYR A 116 28.29 4.11 -8.70
C TYR A 116 27.34 3.88 -7.52
N VAL A 117 27.51 2.76 -6.80
CA VAL A 117 26.72 2.44 -5.60
C VAL A 117 26.96 3.49 -4.51
N LEU A 118 28.23 3.80 -4.20
CA LEU A 118 28.58 4.82 -3.21
C LEU A 118 28.04 6.21 -3.58
N TYR A 119 28.09 6.58 -4.85
CA TYR A 119 27.49 7.82 -5.34
C TYR A 119 25.95 7.83 -5.19
N ARG A 120 25.30 6.69 -5.48
CA ARG A 120 23.86 6.53 -5.30
C ARG A 120 23.46 6.69 -3.83
N GLU A 121 24.22 6.09 -2.91
CA GLU A 121 24.03 6.23 -1.46
C GLU A 121 24.32 7.65 -0.97
N ALA A 122 25.42 8.28 -1.39
CA ALA A 122 25.74 9.65 -1.04
C ALA A 122 24.64 10.62 -1.49
N ARG A 123 24.14 10.47 -2.72
CA ARG A 123 23.01 11.25 -3.22
C ARG A 123 21.67 10.97 -2.51
N LYS A 124 21.50 9.78 -1.97
CA LYS A 124 20.38 9.47 -1.10
C LYS A 124 20.50 10.25 0.21
N ASN A 125 21.69 10.27 0.81
CA ASN A 125 21.98 10.96 2.06
C ASN A 125 21.92 12.48 1.91
N GLU A 126 22.52 13.08 0.86
CA GLU A 126 22.42 14.51 0.57
C GLU A 126 20.96 15.01 0.49
N ARG A 127 20.05 14.23 -0.10
CA ARG A 127 18.62 14.58 -0.17
C ARG A 127 17.89 14.43 1.16
N VAL A 128 18.41 13.60 2.05
CA VAL A 128 17.95 13.48 3.42
C VAL A 128 18.35 14.74 4.17
N GLU A 129 19.64 15.15 4.08
CA GLU A 129 20.17 16.37 4.69
C GLU A 129 19.43 17.65 4.20
N GLU A 130 19.16 17.77 2.88
CA GLU A 130 18.38 18.89 2.33
C GLU A 130 16.94 18.97 2.87
N LYS A 131 16.35 17.85 3.31
CA LYS A 131 15.05 17.81 3.99
C LYS A 131 15.12 18.12 5.48
N GLU A 132 16.27 17.83 6.11
CA GLU A 132 16.54 18.06 7.54
C GLU A 132 16.71 19.54 7.88
N GLU A 133 17.29 20.34 6.99
CA GLU A 133 17.37 21.80 7.16
C GLU A 133 16.01 22.49 7.24
N GLN A 134 14.90 21.77 6.93
CA GLN A 134 13.53 22.29 7.00
C GLN A 134 12.73 21.88 8.26
N GLY A 135 13.37 21.50 9.35
CA GLY A 135 12.73 21.40 10.68
C GLY A 135 12.09 20.06 11.04
N VAL A 136 12.52 18.95 10.41
CA VAL A 136 11.95 17.61 10.60
C VAL A 136 12.54 16.85 11.83
N GLU A 137 13.72 17.19 12.32
CA GLU A 137 14.40 16.41 13.38
C GLU A 137 13.71 16.38 14.75
N LYS A 138 12.95 17.41 15.11
CA LYS A 138 12.21 17.39 16.40
C LYS A 138 11.06 16.41 16.44
N ASN A 139 10.69 15.83 15.30
CA ASN A 139 9.40 15.13 15.17
C ASN A 139 9.48 13.61 15.36
N VAL A 140 10.58 12.93 14.99
CA VAL A 140 10.63 11.45 14.99
C VAL A 140 10.53 10.88 16.40
N GLN A 141 11.25 11.42 17.39
CA GLN A 141 11.19 10.94 18.76
C GLN A 141 9.82 11.18 19.38
N GLU A 142 9.24 12.36 19.20
CA GLU A 142 7.89 12.68 19.67
C GLU A 142 6.83 11.79 19.01
N VAL A 143 6.98 11.47 17.72
CA VAL A 143 6.10 10.55 16.99
C VAL A 143 6.18 9.15 17.56
N ILE A 144 7.40 8.63 17.81
CA ILE A 144 7.60 7.31 18.43
C ILE A 144 6.95 7.26 19.81
N GLU A 145 7.30 8.20 20.70
CA GLU A 145 6.80 8.25 22.06
C GLU A 145 5.26 8.35 22.08
N SER A 146 4.68 9.24 21.28
CA SER A 146 3.23 9.39 21.18
C SER A 146 2.54 8.12 20.66
N ALA A 147 3.09 7.48 19.62
CA ALA A 147 2.52 6.26 19.05
C ALA A 147 2.60 5.09 20.03
N VAL A 148 3.75 4.92 20.71
CA VAL A 148 3.97 3.86 21.69
C VAL A 148 3.06 4.04 22.90
N THR A 149 3.01 5.25 23.48
CA THR A 149 2.13 5.54 24.63
C THR A 149 0.67 5.24 24.31
N LYS A 150 0.17 5.65 23.13
CA LYS A 150 -1.19 5.34 22.70
C LYS A 150 -1.42 3.84 22.52
N ALA A 151 -0.45 3.14 21.95
CA ALA A 151 -0.56 1.70 21.70
C ALA A 151 -0.51 0.87 23.00
N CYS A 152 0.24 1.32 24.01
CA CYS A 152 0.36 0.63 25.30
C CYS A 152 -0.77 0.97 26.28
N LEU A 153 -1.58 1.99 26.01
CA LEU A 153 -2.59 2.51 26.93
C LEU A 153 -3.54 1.41 27.44
N GLY A 154 -3.59 1.24 28.78
CA GLY A 154 -4.49 0.27 29.43
C GLY A 154 -4.10 -1.19 29.24
N LEU A 155 -2.86 -1.47 28.86
CA LEU A 155 -2.31 -2.84 28.80
C LEU A 155 -1.35 -3.05 29.98
N ASP A 156 -1.49 -4.21 30.63
CA ASP A 156 -0.59 -4.63 31.69
C ASP A 156 0.71 -5.25 31.14
N ASN A 157 1.78 -5.18 31.92
CA ASN A 157 3.07 -5.83 31.65
C ASN A 157 3.78 -5.39 30.36
N VAL A 158 3.41 -4.26 29.76
CA VAL A 158 4.10 -3.64 28.63
C VAL A 158 4.95 -2.47 29.10
N ASP A 159 6.21 -2.41 28.67
CA ASP A 159 7.14 -1.33 29.00
C ASP A 159 7.25 -0.36 27.83
N GLU A 160 6.57 0.79 27.94
CA GLU A 160 6.56 1.84 26.92
C GLU A 160 7.97 2.38 26.65
N LYS A 161 8.78 2.55 27.71
CA LYS A 161 10.12 3.14 27.59
C LYS A 161 11.08 2.18 26.89
N LEU A 162 10.98 0.90 27.24
CA LEU A 162 11.78 -0.15 26.60
C LEU A 162 11.42 -0.24 25.11
N LEU A 163 10.13 -0.28 24.78
CA LEU A 163 9.69 -0.35 23.39
C LEU A 163 10.13 0.89 22.59
N ALA A 164 9.96 2.09 23.14
CA ALA A 164 10.38 3.32 22.46
C ALA A 164 11.90 3.37 22.25
N ALA A 165 12.70 2.89 23.21
CA ALA A 165 14.16 2.79 23.10
C ALA A 165 14.59 1.78 22.03
N GLU A 166 13.95 0.61 21.96
CA GLU A 166 14.22 -0.42 20.94
C GLU A 166 13.86 0.11 19.52
N ILE A 167 12.71 0.78 19.37
CA ILE A 167 12.32 1.40 18.11
C ILE A 167 13.35 2.45 17.70
N LYS A 168 13.75 3.33 18.63
CA LYS A 168 14.75 4.35 18.37
C LYS A 168 16.09 3.75 17.93
N SER A 169 16.51 2.64 18.53
CA SER A 169 17.74 1.95 18.13
C SER A 169 17.68 1.34 16.73
N ALA A 170 16.47 0.99 16.27
CA ALA A 170 16.22 0.43 14.95
C ALA A 170 15.96 1.52 13.87
N THR A 171 15.87 2.80 14.27
CA THR A 171 15.67 3.92 13.33
C THR A 171 16.99 4.57 12.96
N TYR A 172 17.02 5.19 11.79
CA TYR A 172 18.17 5.94 11.28
C TYR A 172 17.72 7.35 10.89
N GLU A 173 18.68 8.26 10.83
CA GLU A 173 18.45 9.65 10.44
C GLU A 173 17.85 9.74 9.04
N GLY A 174 16.81 10.54 8.86
CA GLY A 174 16.08 10.68 7.58
C GLY A 174 15.14 9.53 7.23
N ILE A 175 14.76 8.68 8.19
CA ILE A 175 13.77 7.63 7.98
C ILE A 175 12.45 8.21 7.45
N SER A 176 11.86 7.60 6.42
CA SER A 176 10.56 8.03 5.92
C SER A 176 9.44 7.72 6.93
N GLU A 177 8.33 8.46 6.91
CA GLU A 177 7.19 8.18 7.78
C GLU A 177 6.67 6.74 7.61
N LYS A 178 6.68 6.22 6.39
CA LYS A 178 6.29 4.85 6.08
C LYS A 178 7.25 3.84 6.70
N ASP A 179 8.56 4.04 6.51
CA ASP A 179 9.58 3.12 7.03
C ASP A 179 9.61 3.16 8.57
N LEU A 180 9.36 4.34 9.17
CA LEU A 180 9.23 4.48 10.61
C LEU A 180 8.03 3.69 11.16
N ALA A 181 6.87 3.80 10.50
CA ALA A 181 5.68 3.06 10.88
C ALA A 181 5.90 1.55 10.81
N GLU A 182 6.59 1.06 9.77
CA GLU A 182 6.95 -0.34 9.60
C GLU A 182 7.98 -0.78 10.66
N SER A 183 9.00 0.03 10.95
CA SER A 183 9.99 -0.22 11.99
C SER A 183 9.35 -0.34 13.37
N MET A 184 8.41 0.55 13.72
CA MET A 184 7.65 0.46 14.97
C MET A 184 6.87 -0.85 15.07
N LEU A 185 6.18 -1.23 14.00
CA LEU A 185 5.41 -2.47 13.94
C LEU A 185 6.29 -3.71 14.12
N MET A 186 7.39 -3.77 13.37
CA MET A 186 8.31 -4.91 13.41
C MET A 186 9.00 -5.04 14.76
N THR A 187 9.42 -3.94 15.37
CA THR A 187 10.04 -3.95 16.70
C THR A 187 9.05 -4.42 17.76
N ALA A 188 7.83 -3.89 17.78
CA ALA A 188 6.81 -4.34 18.75
C ALA A 188 6.48 -5.84 18.59
N ARG A 189 6.45 -6.34 17.35
CA ARG A 189 6.22 -7.74 17.03
C ARG A 189 7.29 -8.67 17.65
N THR A 190 8.56 -8.27 17.67
CA THR A 190 9.62 -9.10 18.28
C THR A 190 9.46 -9.24 19.79
N MET A 191 8.77 -8.32 20.44
CA MET A 191 8.54 -8.35 21.89
C MET A 191 7.39 -9.27 22.30
N VAL A 192 6.56 -9.74 21.37
CA VAL A 192 5.43 -10.66 21.64
C VAL A 192 5.92 -11.97 22.28
N GLU A 193 7.12 -12.45 21.92
CA GLU A 193 7.69 -13.65 22.53
C GLU A 193 8.06 -13.47 24.00
N LYS A 194 8.35 -12.23 24.42
CA LYS A 194 8.71 -11.90 25.81
C LYS A 194 7.46 -11.68 26.67
N GLU A 195 6.48 -10.97 26.14
CA GLU A 195 5.21 -10.64 26.80
C GLU A 195 4.06 -10.65 25.77
N PRO A 196 3.07 -11.56 25.90
CA PRO A 196 1.97 -11.69 24.94
C PRO A 196 1.15 -10.41 24.70
N ASN A 197 1.07 -9.51 25.69
CA ASN A 197 0.33 -8.25 25.56
C ASN A 197 0.92 -7.31 24.50
N TYR A 198 2.18 -7.49 24.08
CA TYR A 198 2.71 -6.78 22.92
C TYR A 198 2.01 -7.16 21.61
N SER A 199 1.25 -8.26 21.57
CA SER A 199 0.38 -8.56 20.43
C SER A 199 -0.72 -7.50 20.25
N PHE A 200 -1.28 -6.97 21.33
CA PHE A 200 -2.24 -5.87 21.28
C PHE A 200 -1.57 -4.54 20.93
N VAL A 201 -0.37 -4.28 21.47
CA VAL A 201 0.42 -3.10 21.10
C VAL A 201 0.70 -3.09 19.61
N THR A 202 1.17 -4.22 19.07
CA THR A 202 1.45 -4.37 17.63
C THR A 202 0.21 -4.21 16.77
N ALA A 203 -0.95 -4.76 17.20
CA ALA A 203 -2.23 -4.57 16.53
C ALA A 203 -2.63 -3.09 16.48
N ARG A 204 -2.47 -2.34 17.56
CA ARG A 204 -2.80 -0.91 17.62
C ARG A 204 -1.88 -0.05 16.75
N LEU A 205 -0.60 -0.40 16.64
CA LEU A 205 0.31 0.23 15.69
C LEU A 205 -0.09 -0.05 14.23
N LEU A 206 -0.46 -1.29 13.92
CA LEU A 206 -1.00 -1.65 12.59
C LEU A 206 -2.31 -0.90 12.29
N LEU A 207 -3.20 -0.81 13.26
CA LEU A 207 -4.46 -0.07 13.14
C LEU A 207 -4.23 1.41 12.82
N ASN A 208 -3.27 2.05 13.49
CA ASN A 208 -2.91 3.44 13.20
C ASN A 208 -2.42 3.63 11.75
N ASN A 209 -1.66 2.68 11.23
CA ASN A 209 -1.21 2.71 9.84
C ASN A 209 -2.37 2.51 8.87
N LEU A 210 -3.27 1.58 9.16
CA LEU A 210 -4.48 1.33 8.38
C LEU A 210 -5.42 2.56 8.39
N GLU A 211 -5.61 3.21 9.54
CA GLU A 211 -6.43 4.42 9.65
C GLU A 211 -5.89 5.53 8.73
N LYS A 212 -4.57 5.75 8.72
CA LYS A 212 -3.94 6.72 7.81
C LYS A 212 -4.13 6.36 6.34
N GLU A 213 -3.91 5.08 5.98
CA GLU A 213 -4.09 4.57 4.63
C GLU A 213 -5.53 4.80 4.13
N VAL A 214 -6.51 4.32 4.90
CA VAL A 214 -7.94 4.40 4.56
C VAL A 214 -8.44 5.84 4.54
N CYS A 215 -8.12 6.65 5.56
CA CYS A 215 -8.56 8.04 5.62
C CYS A 215 -7.99 8.86 4.46
N THR A 216 -6.73 8.64 4.09
CA THR A 216 -6.10 9.30 2.95
C THR A 216 -6.80 8.92 1.64
N PHE A 217 -7.06 7.64 1.41
CA PHE A 217 -7.73 7.14 0.21
C PHE A 217 -9.16 7.66 0.06
N LEU A 218 -9.93 7.63 1.16
CA LEU A 218 -11.32 8.09 1.19
C LEU A 218 -11.48 9.61 1.27
N GLY A 219 -10.39 10.36 1.52
CA GLY A 219 -10.44 11.79 1.79
C GLY A 219 -11.23 12.12 3.08
N VAL A 220 -11.13 11.24 4.08
CA VAL A 220 -11.64 11.49 5.44
C VAL A 220 -10.57 12.28 6.18
N GLY A 221 -10.95 13.47 6.68
CA GLY A 221 -10.01 14.30 7.46
C GLY A 221 -9.64 13.63 8.79
N GLU A 222 -8.40 13.85 9.25
CA GLU A 222 -8.00 13.43 10.59
C GLU A 222 -8.91 14.06 11.63
N LYS A 223 -9.68 13.24 12.34
CA LYS A 223 -10.58 13.67 13.40
C LYS A 223 -10.07 13.16 14.74
N LYS A 224 -10.03 14.05 15.74
CA LYS A 224 -9.73 13.64 17.12
C LYS A 224 -10.79 12.69 17.70
N ASP A 225 -12.00 12.71 17.13
CA ASP A 225 -13.15 11.89 17.52
C ASP A 225 -13.26 10.71 16.54
N ARG A 226 -12.87 9.52 16.98
CA ARG A 226 -12.89 8.30 16.18
C ARG A 226 -14.30 7.91 15.75
N ASN A 227 -15.31 8.11 16.58
CA ASN A 227 -16.71 7.84 16.22
C ASN A 227 -17.13 8.63 14.98
N LYS A 228 -16.77 9.92 14.92
CA LYS A 228 -17.06 10.75 13.74
C LYS A 228 -16.25 10.31 12.51
N MET A 229 -15.03 9.85 12.71
CA MET A 229 -14.21 9.29 11.64
C MET A 229 -14.86 8.03 11.08
N TYR A 230 -15.27 7.09 11.94
CA TYR A 230 -15.90 5.84 11.52
C TYR A 230 -17.23 6.06 10.81
N LYS A 231 -18.06 6.98 11.30
CA LYS A 231 -19.32 7.36 10.65
C LYS A 231 -19.08 7.87 9.23
N GLU A 232 -18.13 8.78 9.05
CA GLU A 232 -17.80 9.31 7.72
C GLU A 232 -17.15 8.26 6.84
N ALA A 233 -16.27 7.42 7.40
CA ALA A 233 -15.61 6.34 6.70
C ALA A 233 -16.62 5.33 6.16
N LEU A 234 -17.66 4.93 6.94
CA LEU A 234 -18.69 4.02 6.46
C LEU A 234 -19.37 4.56 5.19
N THR A 235 -19.84 5.80 5.23
CA THR A 235 -20.52 6.42 4.09
C THR A 235 -19.61 6.47 2.86
N LYS A 236 -18.39 6.95 3.04
CA LYS A 236 -17.42 7.07 1.94
C LYS A 236 -16.94 5.72 1.40
N THR A 237 -16.78 4.70 2.27
CA THR A 237 -16.45 3.35 1.84
C THR A 237 -17.54 2.78 0.94
N ILE A 238 -18.83 2.93 1.32
CA ILE A 238 -19.95 2.44 0.51
C ILE A 238 -20.00 3.20 -0.82
N GLU A 239 -19.92 4.52 -0.80
CA GLU A 239 -19.92 5.35 -2.02
C GLU A 239 -18.79 4.97 -2.96
N LYS A 240 -17.56 4.90 -2.42
CA LYS A 240 -16.35 4.58 -3.19
C LYS A 240 -16.36 3.16 -3.72
N GLY A 241 -16.79 2.20 -2.91
CA GLY A 241 -16.87 0.80 -3.33
C GLY A 241 -17.89 0.58 -4.45
N ILE A 242 -18.99 1.34 -4.49
CA ILE A 242 -19.95 1.34 -5.59
C ILE A 242 -19.36 2.03 -6.84
N GLU A 243 -18.69 3.19 -6.68
CA GLU A 243 -18.00 3.87 -7.77
C GLU A 243 -16.97 2.97 -8.46
N LEU A 244 -16.23 2.18 -7.67
CA LEU A 244 -15.22 1.23 -8.14
C LEU A 244 -15.80 -0.10 -8.66
N ASP A 245 -17.12 -0.26 -8.72
CA ASP A 245 -17.80 -1.46 -9.19
C ASP A 245 -17.60 -2.72 -8.32
N PHE A 246 -17.21 -2.56 -7.04
CA PHE A 246 -17.02 -3.64 -6.08
C PHE A 246 -18.27 -3.92 -5.24
N LEU A 247 -18.91 -2.87 -4.71
CA LEU A 247 -20.05 -3.01 -3.80
C LEU A 247 -21.38 -2.95 -4.52
N ASN A 248 -22.38 -3.60 -3.91
CA ASN A 248 -23.77 -3.59 -4.39
C ASN A 248 -24.39 -2.20 -4.15
N GLU A 249 -25.06 -1.65 -5.17
CA GLU A 249 -25.72 -0.35 -5.12
C GLU A 249 -26.84 -0.29 -4.07
N ASP A 250 -27.47 -1.44 -3.78
CA ASP A 250 -28.55 -1.55 -2.78
C ASP A 250 -28.08 -1.21 -1.35
N LEU A 251 -26.77 -1.20 -1.08
CA LEU A 251 -26.23 -0.75 0.20
C LEU A 251 -26.54 0.72 0.50
N LYS A 252 -26.75 1.55 -0.53
CA LYS A 252 -27.20 2.95 -0.35
C LYS A 252 -28.63 3.07 0.21
N SER A 253 -29.40 2.00 0.18
CA SER A 253 -30.79 1.98 0.68
C SER A 253 -30.91 1.83 2.19
N PHE A 254 -29.77 1.63 2.89
CA PHE A 254 -29.68 1.65 4.36
C PHE A 254 -29.58 3.08 4.90
N ASP A 255 -30.01 3.28 6.14
CA ASP A 255 -29.73 4.51 6.88
C ASP A 255 -28.27 4.52 7.35
N LEU A 256 -27.36 4.97 6.46
CA LEU A 256 -25.91 5.01 6.72
C LEU A 256 -25.56 5.91 7.91
N ASP A 257 -26.36 6.92 8.20
CA ASP A 257 -26.19 7.79 9.36
C ASP A 257 -26.46 7.05 10.67
N LYS A 258 -27.57 6.30 10.73
CA LYS A 258 -27.93 5.46 11.87
C LYS A 258 -26.91 4.34 12.09
N LEU A 259 -26.55 3.63 11.01
CA LEU A 259 -25.56 2.55 11.09
C LEU A 259 -24.18 3.08 11.49
N GLY A 260 -23.74 4.22 10.94
CA GLY A 260 -22.46 4.82 11.28
C GLY A 260 -22.38 5.32 12.73
N GLN A 261 -23.50 5.79 13.31
CA GLN A 261 -23.59 6.16 14.74
C GLN A 261 -23.53 4.97 15.68
N ALA A 262 -23.93 3.79 15.21
CA ALA A 262 -23.94 2.57 15.99
C ALA A 262 -22.60 1.80 15.96
N ILE A 263 -21.62 2.27 15.18
CA ILE A 263 -20.29 1.70 15.18
C ILE A 263 -19.60 1.95 16.53
N LEU A 264 -19.01 0.88 17.08
CA LEU A 264 -18.27 0.89 18.35
C LEU A 264 -16.77 0.77 18.03
N GLU A 265 -16.09 1.90 17.90
CA GLU A 265 -14.67 1.94 17.49
C GLU A 265 -13.73 1.35 18.55
N GLU A 266 -14.15 1.32 19.83
CA GLU A 266 -13.39 0.69 20.91
C GLU A 266 -13.21 -0.83 20.70
N ARG A 267 -14.06 -1.46 19.88
CA ARG A 267 -13.93 -2.87 19.50
C ARG A 267 -12.68 -3.17 18.66
N ASP A 268 -12.05 -2.15 18.08
CA ASP A 268 -10.77 -2.33 17.42
C ASP A 268 -9.65 -2.74 18.38
N PHE A 269 -9.76 -2.38 19.66
CA PHE A 269 -8.74 -2.69 20.66
C PHE A 269 -8.77 -4.13 21.15
N GLN A 270 -9.78 -4.92 20.78
CA GLN A 270 -9.83 -6.35 21.08
C GLN A 270 -8.99 -7.22 20.11
N PHE A 271 -8.54 -6.66 18.98
CA PHE A 271 -7.69 -7.39 18.06
C PHE A 271 -6.31 -7.66 18.61
N THR A 272 -5.87 -8.92 18.48
CA THR A 272 -4.45 -9.28 18.52
C THR A 272 -3.81 -8.96 17.16
N TYR A 273 -2.47 -8.86 17.12
CA TYR A 273 -1.75 -8.60 15.89
C TYR A 273 -2.10 -9.59 14.77
N LEU A 274 -2.07 -10.89 15.07
CA LEU A 274 -2.37 -11.92 14.06
C LEU A 274 -3.79 -11.78 13.50
N GLY A 275 -4.76 -11.46 14.35
CA GLY A 275 -6.16 -11.25 13.93
C GLY A 275 -6.30 -10.07 12.98
N LEU A 276 -5.78 -8.90 13.37
CA LEU A 276 -5.84 -7.70 12.54
C LEU A 276 -5.00 -7.84 11.26
N GLN A 277 -3.79 -8.41 11.36
CA GLN A 277 -2.94 -8.67 10.19
C GLN A 277 -3.63 -9.58 9.17
N THR A 278 -4.37 -10.59 9.64
CA THR A 278 -5.14 -11.46 8.75
C THR A 278 -6.24 -10.71 8.00
N LEU A 279 -6.95 -9.82 8.68
CA LEU A 279 -7.94 -8.95 8.02
C LEU A 279 -7.28 -8.00 7.02
N TYR A 280 -6.17 -7.39 7.43
CA TYR A 280 -5.39 -6.46 6.64
C TYR A 280 -4.86 -7.08 5.33
N ASP A 281 -4.32 -8.30 5.40
CA ASP A 281 -3.71 -8.96 4.25
C ASP A 281 -4.72 -9.63 3.32
N ARG A 282 -5.90 -10.03 3.85
CA ARG A 282 -6.78 -10.94 3.12
C ARG A 282 -8.22 -10.48 2.96
N TYR A 283 -8.77 -9.68 3.88
CA TYR A 283 -10.20 -9.49 3.97
C TYR A 283 -10.70 -8.10 3.63
N PHE A 284 -9.94 -7.05 3.96
CA PHE A 284 -10.34 -5.69 3.60
C PHE A 284 -10.32 -5.49 2.10
N ILE A 285 -11.33 -4.84 1.57
CA ILE A 285 -11.40 -4.53 0.14
C ILE A 285 -10.27 -3.57 -0.22
N THR A 286 -9.61 -3.87 -1.34
CA THR A 286 -8.48 -3.10 -1.86
C THR A 286 -8.76 -2.56 -3.25
N SER A 287 -8.21 -1.40 -3.56
CA SER A 287 -8.12 -0.85 -4.90
C SER A 287 -6.67 -0.42 -5.15
N ASP A 288 -6.04 -0.94 -6.20
CA ASP A 288 -4.64 -0.67 -6.55
C ASP A 288 -3.69 -0.83 -5.34
N GLU A 289 -3.80 -1.97 -4.65
CA GLU A 289 -3.05 -2.33 -3.44
C GLU A 289 -3.34 -1.48 -2.19
N THR A 290 -4.24 -0.47 -2.28
CA THR A 290 -4.63 0.39 -1.16
C THR A 290 -5.94 -0.12 -0.55
N ARG A 291 -5.96 -0.30 0.76
CA ARG A 291 -7.15 -0.68 1.51
C ARG A 291 -8.03 0.53 1.75
N TYR A 292 -9.35 0.33 1.70
CA TYR A 292 -10.29 1.40 1.99
C TYR A 292 -11.42 1.00 2.95
N GLU A 293 -11.19 -0.05 3.74
CA GLU A 293 -12.07 -0.46 4.84
C GLU A 293 -11.34 -0.41 6.18
N LEU A 294 -11.96 0.24 7.17
CA LEU A 294 -11.58 0.13 8.58
C LEU A 294 -12.24 -1.11 9.20
N PRO A 295 -11.72 -1.70 10.30
CA PRO A 295 -12.22 -2.96 10.83
C PRO A 295 -13.70 -2.95 11.15
N GLN A 296 -14.21 -1.92 11.81
CA GLN A 296 -15.64 -1.85 12.16
C GLN A 296 -16.51 -1.52 10.94
N VAL A 297 -15.99 -0.80 9.94
CA VAL A 297 -16.67 -0.57 8.65
C VAL A 297 -16.81 -1.89 7.88
N PHE A 298 -15.74 -2.71 7.87
CA PHE A 298 -15.77 -4.04 7.28
C PHE A 298 -16.86 -4.92 7.88
N PHE A 299 -16.96 -5.03 9.22
CA PHE A 299 -18.05 -5.80 9.86
C PHE A 299 -19.41 -5.22 9.58
N MET A 300 -19.56 -3.89 9.53
CA MET A 300 -20.82 -3.25 9.18
C MET A 300 -21.22 -3.54 7.73
N ARG A 301 -20.29 -3.49 6.77
CA ARG A 301 -20.54 -3.85 5.38
C ARG A 301 -20.99 -5.31 5.24
N VAL A 302 -20.33 -6.24 5.95
CA VAL A 302 -20.72 -7.65 5.96
C VAL A 302 -22.13 -7.81 6.50
N ALA A 303 -22.44 -7.16 7.61
CA ALA A 303 -23.77 -7.17 8.24
C ALA A 303 -24.87 -6.59 7.34
N MET A 304 -24.59 -5.46 6.69
CA MET A 304 -25.49 -4.84 5.71
C MET A 304 -25.78 -5.79 4.54
N GLY A 305 -24.74 -6.42 3.99
CA GLY A 305 -24.91 -7.38 2.89
C GLY A 305 -25.76 -8.60 3.25
N LEU A 306 -25.65 -9.09 4.49
CA LEU A 306 -26.50 -10.17 5.01
C LEU A 306 -27.95 -9.72 5.23
N ALA A 307 -28.16 -8.45 5.56
CA ALA A 307 -29.45 -7.89 5.89
C ALA A 307 -30.26 -7.35 4.67
N LEU A 308 -29.66 -7.34 3.46
CA LEU A 308 -30.27 -6.71 2.27
C LEU A 308 -31.71 -7.14 1.99
N ASN A 309 -32.05 -8.39 2.24
CA ASN A 309 -33.35 -8.97 1.96
C ASN A 309 -34.27 -9.09 3.21
N GLU A 310 -33.85 -8.52 4.35
CA GLU A 310 -34.64 -8.54 5.58
C GLU A 310 -35.70 -7.42 5.58
N GLU A 311 -36.84 -7.64 6.21
CA GLU A 311 -37.94 -6.65 6.29
C GLU A 311 -37.49 -5.38 7.03
N ASN A 312 -36.80 -5.54 8.17
CA ASN A 312 -36.24 -4.45 8.98
C ASN A 312 -34.71 -4.43 8.83
N LYS A 313 -34.22 -4.21 7.61
CA LYS A 313 -32.80 -4.40 7.26
C LYS A 313 -31.82 -3.58 8.10
N ASP A 314 -32.16 -2.35 8.51
CA ASP A 314 -31.27 -1.54 9.34
C ASP A 314 -31.09 -2.16 10.74
N GLU A 315 -32.19 -2.59 11.39
CA GLU A 315 -32.15 -3.26 12.68
C GLU A 315 -31.40 -4.60 12.58
N ARG A 316 -31.67 -5.37 11.52
CA ARG A 316 -30.95 -6.64 11.27
C ARG A 316 -29.47 -6.45 11.01
N ALA A 317 -29.11 -5.43 10.25
CA ALA A 317 -27.70 -5.08 10.07
C ALA A 317 -27.00 -4.74 11.39
N LEU A 318 -27.68 -4.01 12.28
CA LEU A 318 -27.15 -3.71 13.62
C LEU A 318 -26.99 -4.97 14.50
N GLU A 319 -27.95 -5.90 14.45
CA GLU A 319 -27.87 -7.18 15.17
C GLU A 319 -26.67 -8.02 14.65
N PHE A 320 -26.54 -8.16 13.34
CA PHE A 320 -25.44 -8.90 12.72
C PHE A 320 -24.09 -8.24 12.99
N TYR A 321 -24.00 -6.92 12.87
CA TYR A 321 -22.82 -6.16 13.22
C TYR A 321 -22.40 -6.39 14.66
N LYS A 322 -23.36 -6.35 15.60
CA LYS A 322 -23.08 -6.59 17.02
C LYS A 322 -22.45 -7.95 17.26
N LEU A 323 -22.97 -9.00 16.65
CA LEU A 323 -22.47 -10.38 16.79
C LEU A 323 -21.08 -10.56 16.17
N LEU A 324 -20.86 -10.02 14.96
CA LEU A 324 -19.61 -10.16 14.23
C LEU A 324 -18.50 -9.34 14.89
N SER A 325 -18.79 -8.09 15.23
CA SER A 325 -17.78 -7.17 15.75
C SER A 325 -17.40 -7.39 17.21
N SER A 326 -18.22 -8.10 18.00
CA SER A 326 -17.88 -8.56 19.35
C SER A 326 -17.11 -9.89 19.38
N PHE A 327 -16.98 -10.55 18.23
CA PHE A 327 -16.43 -11.90 18.10
C PHE A 327 -17.25 -13.01 18.79
N ASP A 328 -18.54 -12.71 19.13
CA ASP A 328 -19.46 -13.74 19.62
C ASP A 328 -19.76 -14.78 18.54
N TYR A 329 -19.69 -14.36 17.27
CA TYR A 329 -19.83 -15.20 16.10
C TYR A 329 -18.92 -14.72 14.97
N MET A 330 -18.34 -15.65 14.21
CA MET A 330 -17.55 -15.36 13.03
C MET A 330 -18.06 -16.17 11.84
N SER A 331 -18.36 -15.47 10.74
CA SER A 331 -18.81 -16.09 9.50
C SER A 331 -17.65 -16.79 8.77
N SER A 332 -18.01 -17.68 7.82
CA SER A 332 -17.02 -18.29 6.93
C SER A 332 -16.36 -17.25 6.00
N THR A 333 -15.18 -17.60 5.53
CA THR A 333 -14.38 -16.75 4.64
C THR A 333 -15.17 -16.16 3.45
N PRO A 334 -15.95 -16.91 2.65
CA PRO A 334 -16.72 -16.33 1.54
C PRO A 334 -17.73 -15.29 1.98
N THR A 335 -18.38 -15.47 3.13
CA THR A 335 -19.31 -14.49 3.69
C THR A 335 -18.60 -13.18 4.02
N LEU A 336 -17.44 -13.26 4.69
CA LEU A 336 -16.65 -12.09 5.06
C LEU A 336 -16.13 -11.33 3.83
N PHE A 337 -15.71 -12.06 2.78
CA PHE A 337 -15.25 -11.43 1.55
C PHE A 337 -16.38 -10.79 0.74
N ASN A 338 -17.44 -11.54 0.49
CA ASN A 338 -18.37 -11.24 -0.58
C ASN A 338 -19.68 -10.60 -0.11
N SER A 339 -19.99 -10.59 1.20
CA SER A 339 -21.21 -9.96 1.68
C SER A 339 -21.19 -8.45 1.39
N GLY A 340 -22.25 -7.93 0.81
CA GLY A 340 -22.38 -6.55 0.39
C GLY A 340 -21.66 -6.21 -0.93
N THR A 341 -20.98 -7.17 -1.58
CA THR A 341 -20.40 -6.96 -2.90
C THR A 341 -21.39 -7.23 -4.04
N LYS A 342 -21.04 -6.86 -5.26
CA LYS A 342 -21.82 -7.18 -6.47
C LYS A 342 -21.90 -8.69 -6.78
N ARG A 343 -21.05 -9.50 -6.17
CA ARG A 343 -20.99 -10.95 -6.36
C ARG A 343 -21.06 -11.67 -5.03
N PRO A 344 -22.26 -11.70 -4.39
CA PRO A 344 -22.44 -12.20 -3.03
C PRO A 344 -22.47 -13.72 -2.98
N GLN A 345 -21.36 -14.37 -3.36
CA GLN A 345 -21.17 -15.80 -3.15
C GLN A 345 -20.75 -16.01 -1.69
N LEU A 346 -21.66 -16.48 -0.84
CA LEU A 346 -21.49 -16.52 0.62
C LEU A 346 -21.18 -17.93 1.16
N SER A 347 -21.38 -18.98 0.34
CA SER A 347 -21.22 -20.36 0.78
C SER A 347 -19.78 -20.84 0.63
N SER A 348 -19.23 -21.50 1.66
CA SER A 348 -17.89 -22.07 1.61
C SER A 348 -17.85 -23.48 1.03
N CYS A 349 -18.91 -24.27 1.24
CA CYS A 349 -18.96 -25.68 0.87
C CYS A 349 -20.29 -26.04 0.23
N TYR A 350 -20.22 -26.96 -0.72
CA TYR A 350 -21.38 -27.52 -1.46
C TYR A 350 -21.32 -29.02 -1.40
N LEU A 351 -22.46 -29.65 -1.07
CA LEU A 351 -22.61 -31.09 -1.07
C LEU A 351 -23.29 -31.53 -2.37
N THR A 352 -22.75 -32.52 -3.04
CA THR A 352 -23.26 -33.06 -4.29
C THR A 352 -23.68 -34.50 -4.11
N THR A 353 -24.93 -34.82 -4.37
CA THR A 353 -25.39 -36.20 -4.46
C THR A 353 -25.14 -36.73 -5.87
N VAL A 354 -24.54 -37.87 -5.99
CA VAL A 354 -24.28 -38.52 -7.28
C VAL A 354 -25.32 -39.65 -7.45
N PRO A 355 -26.30 -39.51 -8.36
CA PRO A 355 -27.25 -40.59 -8.66
C PRO A 355 -26.55 -41.79 -9.32
N ASP A 356 -27.16 -42.99 -9.16
CA ASP A 356 -26.67 -44.23 -9.75
C ASP A 356 -27.17 -44.42 -11.20
N ASP A 357 -27.00 -43.37 -12.00
CA ASP A 357 -27.26 -43.39 -13.45
C ASP A 357 -26.27 -42.52 -14.19
N LEU A 358 -26.03 -42.84 -15.46
CA LEU A 358 -24.99 -42.18 -16.27
C LEU A 358 -25.22 -40.67 -16.41
N SER A 359 -26.47 -40.24 -16.61
CA SER A 359 -26.84 -38.84 -16.76
C SER A 359 -26.58 -38.06 -15.46
N GLY A 360 -26.98 -38.64 -14.32
CA GLY A 360 -26.77 -38.06 -12.98
C GLY A 360 -25.28 -37.96 -12.63
N ILE A 361 -24.49 -38.98 -12.97
CA ILE A 361 -23.04 -38.95 -12.73
C ILE A 361 -22.39 -37.76 -13.49
N TYR A 362 -22.67 -37.65 -14.79
CA TYR A 362 -22.11 -36.53 -15.59
C TYR A 362 -22.71 -35.18 -15.22
N GLY A 363 -23.98 -35.14 -14.77
CA GLY A 363 -24.60 -33.96 -14.20
C GLY A 363 -23.85 -33.45 -12.96
N ALA A 364 -23.55 -34.36 -12.03
CA ALA A 364 -22.79 -34.03 -10.82
C ALA A 364 -21.35 -33.53 -11.17
N ILE A 365 -20.68 -34.16 -12.13
CA ILE A 365 -19.35 -33.71 -12.62
C ILE A 365 -19.42 -32.29 -13.16
N ARG A 366 -20.41 -31.99 -14.02
CA ARG A 366 -20.62 -30.65 -14.58
C ARG A 366 -20.88 -29.61 -13.48
N ASP A 367 -21.78 -29.91 -12.54
CA ASP A 367 -22.15 -28.99 -11.48
C ASP A 367 -20.96 -28.72 -10.54
N ASN A 368 -20.20 -29.76 -10.20
CA ASN A 368 -18.97 -29.62 -9.44
C ASN A 368 -17.91 -28.77 -10.16
N ALA A 369 -17.77 -28.92 -11.47
CA ALA A 369 -16.88 -28.08 -12.26
C ALA A 369 -17.30 -26.60 -12.23
N LEU A 370 -18.61 -26.32 -12.31
CA LEU A 370 -19.14 -24.96 -12.22
C LEU A 370 -18.94 -24.35 -10.83
N LEU A 371 -19.22 -25.12 -9.77
CA LEU A 371 -19.00 -24.68 -8.38
C LEU A 371 -17.50 -24.42 -8.10
N SER A 372 -16.64 -25.30 -8.56
CA SER A 372 -15.17 -25.15 -8.42
C SER A 372 -14.64 -23.91 -9.12
N LYS A 373 -15.19 -23.57 -10.29
CA LYS A 373 -14.85 -22.34 -11.02
C LYS A 373 -15.03 -21.07 -10.15
N TRP A 374 -16.00 -21.10 -9.22
CA TRP A 374 -16.32 -19.98 -8.33
C TRP A 374 -15.76 -20.19 -6.92
N ALA A 375 -14.68 -20.99 -6.80
CA ALA A 375 -13.98 -21.25 -5.54
C ALA A 375 -14.84 -21.90 -4.44
N GLY A 376 -15.87 -22.65 -4.79
CA GLY A 376 -16.65 -23.45 -3.87
C GLY A 376 -15.89 -24.70 -3.43
N GLY A 377 -15.86 -25.01 -2.13
CA GLY A 377 -15.44 -26.33 -1.63
C GLY A 377 -16.48 -27.39 -2.01
N LEU A 378 -16.04 -28.56 -2.48
CA LEU A 378 -16.92 -29.64 -2.95
C LEU A 378 -16.83 -30.83 -2.01
N GLY A 379 -17.99 -31.42 -1.66
CA GLY A 379 -18.12 -32.60 -0.83
C GLY A 379 -19.24 -33.54 -1.27
#